data_e718810e010f75dd79fff10b1bcc313b
#
_entry.id   e718810e010f75dd79fff10b1bcc313b
#
_cell.length_a   1.000
_cell.length_b   1.000
_cell.length_c   1.000
_cell.angle_alpha   90.00
_cell.angle_beta   90.00
_cell.angle_gamma   90.00
#
_symmetry.space_group_name_H-M   'P 1'
#
loop_
_entity.id
_entity.type
_entity.pdbx_description
1 polymer ?
#
loop_
_entity_poly.entity_id
_entity_poly.type
_entity_poly.pdbx_seq_one_letter_code
_entity_poly.pdbx_strand_id
1 'polypeptide(L)'
;MMSNAKLFSVGDFDFRLQHLLIIGILAIAVSTSAMLRAMPASHGYALMEFDPWFNYRATEYLVENGFEAYFEWHDEKSWYPHGRDVSLNSQVGLHVITATLYNIFGGNSSLYDFTVLFPLVIGSLTSIVVFAFVRVIGGTTAGLIASLMFAVSLPVILRGFIGWYKSEPLGLFLGFIGLYLFLSAIKTNKGKTSFIKLIFGGAFIALGFASWGGIQFFLLPLAIFIIALPFFRQDNKFLFLSLIHI
;
A
#
# COMPACT_ATOMS: atom_id res chain seq x y z
N MET A 1 5.87 25.23 19.03
CA MET A 1 4.40 25.13 19.20
C MET A 1 3.77 25.52 17.86
N MET A 2 3.13 24.58 17.16
CA MET A 2 2.35 24.95 15.96
C MET A 2 1.16 25.79 16.38
N SER A 3 0.91 26.91 15.70
CA SER A 3 -0.20 27.83 15.99
C SER A 3 -1.53 27.08 15.96
N ASN A 4 -2.29 27.14 17.03
CA ASN A 4 -3.61 26.52 17.19
C ASN A 4 -4.73 27.43 16.69
N ALA A 5 -4.39 28.45 15.87
CA ALA A 5 -5.33 29.41 15.33
C ALA A 5 -6.42 28.68 14.51
N LYS A 6 -7.67 28.89 14.88
CA LYS A 6 -8.83 28.41 14.17
C LYS A 6 -9.01 29.25 12.89
N LEU A 7 -9.20 28.58 11.77
CA LEU A 7 -9.42 29.24 10.47
C LEU A 7 -10.94 29.32 10.17
N PHE A 8 -11.63 28.18 10.23
CA PHE A 8 -13.08 28.08 10.03
C PHE A 8 -13.60 26.77 10.65
N SER A 9 -14.94 26.60 10.70
CA SER A 9 -15.57 25.37 11.13
C SER A 9 -16.50 24.82 10.04
N VAL A 10 -16.57 23.48 9.95
CA VAL A 10 -17.54 22.76 9.12
C VAL A 10 -18.25 21.77 10.05
N GLY A 11 -19.50 22.06 10.39
CA GLY A 11 -20.21 21.34 11.45
C GLY A 11 -19.44 21.40 12.77
N ASP A 12 -19.24 20.26 13.41
CA ASP A 12 -18.51 20.14 14.68
C ASP A 12 -16.97 20.12 14.53
N PHE A 13 -16.47 20.21 13.27
CA PHE A 13 -15.04 20.15 13.00
C PHE A 13 -14.43 21.54 12.83
N ASP A 14 -13.46 21.87 13.71
CA ASP A 14 -12.67 23.11 13.62
C ASP A 14 -11.45 22.91 12.74
N PHE A 15 -11.41 23.59 11.59
CA PHE A 15 -10.24 23.64 10.73
C PHE A 15 -9.23 24.66 11.28
N ARG A 16 -8.02 24.21 11.57
CA ARG A 16 -6.97 25.01 12.21
C ARG A 16 -5.75 25.13 11.32
N LEU A 17 -4.93 26.15 11.53
CA LEU A 17 -3.68 26.36 10.79
C LEU A 17 -2.78 25.12 10.77
N GLN A 18 -2.74 24.36 11.87
CA GLN A 18 -1.99 23.09 11.91
C GLN A 18 -2.47 22.06 10.88
N HIS A 19 -3.76 21.98 10.58
CA HIS A 19 -4.28 21.05 9.55
C HIS A 19 -3.82 21.46 8.16
N LEU A 20 -3.81 22.78 7.87
CA LEU A 20 -3.30 23.31 6.61
C LEU A 20 -1.81 23.01 6.44
N LEU A 21 -1.01 23.20 7.50
CA LEU A 21 0.42 22.87 7.48
C LEU A 21 0.67 21.38 7.24
N ILE A 22 -0.09 20.50 7.89
CA ILE A 22 0.00 19.05 7.68
C ILE A 22 -0.31 18.71 6.21
N ILE A 23 -1.42 19.23 5.69
CA ILE A 23 -1.82 19.00 4.28
C ILE A 23 -0.75 19.54 3.32
N GLY A 24 -0.21 20.74 3.57
CA GLY A 24 0.83 21.33 2.75
C GLY A 24 2.11 20.49 2.72
N ILE A 25 2.58 20.02 3.88
CA ILE A 25 3.78 19.18 3.95
C ILE A 25 3.54 17.81 3.29
N LEU A 26 2.36 17.21 3.46
CA LEU A 26 2.01 15.95 2.79
C LEU A 26 1.89 16.14 1.27
N ALA A 27 1.33 17.26 0.81
CA ALA A 27 1.29 17.59 -0.61
C ALA A 27 2.71 17.71 -1.20
N ILE A 28 3.63 18.35 -0.47
CA ILE A 28 5.05 18.42 -0.85
C ILE A 28 5.66 17.00 -0.90
N ALA A 29 5.44 16.18 0.12
CA ALA A 29 5.97 14.82 0.14
C ALA A 29 5.48 13.98 -1.06
N VAL A 30 4.16 13.99 -1.33
CA VAL A 30 3.56 13.27 -2.46
C VAL A 30 4.07 13.80 -3.80
N SER A 31 4.08 15.12 -3.99
CA SER A 31 4.55 15.74 -5.23
C SER A 31 6.03 15.46 -5.49
N THR A 32 6.88 15.59 -4.47
CA THR A 32 8.31 15.26 -4.58
C THR A 32 8.50 13.78 -4.91
N SER A 33 7.77 12.91 -4.23
CA SER A 33 7.79 11.46 -4.50
C SER A 33 7.38 11.14 -5.94
N ALA A 34 6.32 11.78 -6.44
CA ALA A 34 5.84 11.60 -7.81
C ALA A 34 6.84 12.12 -8.84
N MET A 35 7.41 13.31 -8.61
CA MET A 35 8.43 13.90 -9.50
C MET A 35 9.66 12.99 -9.63
N LEU A 36 10.19 12.51 -8.50
CA LEU A 36 11.37 11.64 -8.50
C LEU A 36 11.08 10.29 -9.19
N ARG A 37 9.89 9.74 -9.00
CA ARG A 37 9.47 8.49 -9.66
C ARG A 37 9.13 8.67 -11.14
N ALA A 38 8.82 9.89 -11.57
CA ALA A 38 8.56 10.21 -12.97
C ALA A 38 9.84 10.47 -13.78
N MET A 39 10.99 10.73 -13.13
CA MET A 39 12.23 11.08 -13.82
C MET A 39 12.64 10.10 -14.94
N PRO A 40 12.50 8.76 -14.78
CA PRO A 40 12.86 7.84 -15.86
C PRO A 40 12.04 8.01 -17.15
N ALA A 41 10.86 8.66 -17.10
CA ALA A 41 10.07 8.94 -18.31
C ALA A 41 10.82 9.81 -19.34
N SER A 42 11.84 10.56 -18.93
CA SER A 42 12.72 11.31 -19.85
C SER A 42 13.53 10.39 -20.77
N HIS A 43 13.71 9.12 -20.41
CA HIS A 43 14.40 8.10 -21.20
C HIS A 43 13.45 7.16 -21.94
N GLY A 44 12.15 7.31 -21.75
CA GLY A 44 11.11 6.53 -22.40
C GLY A 44 9.91 6.28 -21.51
N TYR A 45 8.73 6.30 -22.11
CA TYR A 45 7.47 5.95 -21.44
C TYR A 45 7.13 4.49 -21.75
N ALA A 46 7.70 3.58 -20.97
CA ALA A 46 7.55 2.15 -21.20
C ALA A 46 7.66 1.34 -19.91
N LEU A 47 7.15 0.11 -19.94
CA LEU A 47 7.44 -0.88 -18.91
C LEU A 47 8.93 -1.23 -18.95
N MET A 48 9.56 -1.20 -17.78
CA MET A 48 11.00 -1.46 -17.62
C MET A 48 11.21 -2.92 -17.22
N GLU A 49 12.22 -3.59 -17.80
CA GLU A 49 12.55 -5.00 -17.55
C GLU A 49 11.45 -6.02 -17.94
N PHE A 50 11.72 -7.30 -17.76
CA PHE A 50 10.83 -8.40 -18.18
C PHE A 50 9.69 -8.69 -17.18
N ASP A 51 9.90 -8.54 -15.86
CA ASP A 51 8.85 -8.80 -14.87
C ASP A 51 7.65 -7.86 -15.02
N PRO A 52 7.80 -6.53 -15.21
CA PRO A 52 6.68 -5.64 -15.52
C PRO A 52 5.90 -6.06 -16.77
N TRP A 53 6.57 -6.54 -17.82
CA TRP A 53 5.88 -7.04 -19.01
C TRP A 53 5.09 -8.33 -18.75
N PHE A 54 5.64 -9.22 -17.93
CA PHE A 54 4.89 -10.41 -17.51
C PHE A 54 3.67 -10.01 -16.67
N ASN A 55 3.83 -9.12 -15.68
CA ASN A 55 2.73 -8.65 -14.83
C ASN A 55 1.66 -7.91 -15.65
N TYR A 56 2.07 -7.10 -16.64
CA TYR A 56 1.13 -6.45 -17.55
C TYR A 56 0.31 -7.49 -18.32
N ARG A 57 0.96 -8.47 -18.96
CA ARG A 57 0.29 -9.54 -19.71
C ARG A 57 -0.65 -10.37 -18.83
N ALA A 58 -0.26 -10.64 -17.59
CA ALA A 58 -1.11 -11.37 -16.67
C ALA A 58 -2.34 -10.54 -16.25
N THR A 59 -2.17 -9.23 -16.08
CA THR A 59 -3.28 -8.31 -15.79
C THR A 59 -4.19 -8.15 -17.01
N GLU A 60 -3.61 -8.05 -18.21
CA GLU A 60 -4.33 -7.97 -19.48
C GLU A 60 -5.19 -9.23 -19.69
N TYR A 61 -4.61 -10.42 -19.49
CA TYR A 61 -5.34 -11.68 -19.59
C TYR A 61 -6.55 -11.73 -18.64
N LEU A 62 -6.36 -11.24 -17.39
CA LEU A 62 -7.43 -11.15 -16.40
C LEU A 62 -8.54 -10.17 -16.82
N VAL A 63 -8.17 -9.01 -17.39
CA VAL A 63 -9.14 -7.99 -17.85
C VAL A 63 -9.95 -8.51 -19.05
N GLU A 64 -9.32 -9.24 -19.97
CA GLU A 64 -9.95 -9.74 -21.19
C GLU A 64 -10.77 -11.00 -20.98
N ASN A 65 -10.31 -11.92 -20.15
CA ASN A 65 -10.88 -13.26 -20.00
C ASN A 65 -11.63 -13.48 -18.68
N GLY A 66 -11.48 -12.56 -17.71
CA GLY A 66 -12.13 -12.65 -16.42
C GLY A 66 -11.42 -13.55 -15.39
N PHE A 67 -11.98 -13.61 -14.19
CA PHE A 67 -11.39 -14.28 -13.04
C PHE A 67 -11.24 -15.78 -13.21
N GLU A 68 -12.30 -16.44 -13.67
CA GLU A 68 -12.34 -17.91 -13.81
C GLU A 68 -11.22 -18.38 -14.75
N ALA A 69 -11.15 -17.81 -15.95
CA ALA A 69 -10.12 -18.13 -16.93
C ALA A 69 -8.71 -17.84 -16.41
N TYR A 70 -8.50 -16.73 -15.64
CA TYR A 70 -7.21 -16.39 -15.09
C TYR A 70 -6.71 -17.45 -14.08
N PHE A 71 -7.56 -17.99 -13.23
CA PHE A 71 -7.15 -18.99 -12.25
C PHE A 71 -6.85 -20.36 -12.84
N GLU A 72 -7.35 -20.63 -14.03
CA GLU A 72 -7.08 -21.86 -14.80
C GLU A 72 -5.98 -21.65 -15.85
N TRP A 73 -5.44 -20.45 -15.99
CA TRP A 73 -4.51 -20.11 -17.07
C TRP A 73 -3.14 -20.72 -16.88
N HIS A 74 -2.78 -21.59 -17.85
CA HIS A 74 -1.44 -22.09 -18.08
C HIS A 74 -0.78 -21.27 -19.18
N ASP A 75 0.30 -20.54 -18.83
CA ASP A 75 1.01 -19.68 -19.76
C ASP A 75 2.18 -20.40 -20.44
N GLU A 76 1.96 -20.87 -21.66
CA GLU A 76 2.97 -21.56 -22.46
C GLU A 76 4.13 -20.63 -22.94
N LYS A 77 3.94 -19.32 -22.89
CA LYS A 77 4.97 -18.34 -23.29
C LYS A 77 5.98 -18.04 -22.20
N SER A 78 5.69 -18.43 -20.95
CA SER A 78 6.62 -18.32 -19.80
C SER A 78 7.26 -19.68 -19.51
N TRP A 79 8.50 -19.67 -18.99
CA TRP A 79 9.24 -20.87 -18.53
C TRP A 79 9.31 -21.99 -19.55
N TYR A 80 9.65 -21.61 -20.81
CA TYR A 80 9.83 -22.56 -21.89
C TYR A 80 10.76 -23.72 -21.49
N PRO A 81 10.47 -25.01 -21.86
CA PRO A 81 9.35 -25.43 -22.75
C PRO A 81 8.06 -25.80 -22.00
N HIS A 82 8.02 -25.74 -20.66
CA HIS A 82 6.96 -26.36 -19.87
C HIS A 82 5.78 -25.42 -19.56
N GLY A 83 5.93 -24.11 -19.78
CA GLY A 83 4.93 -23.15 -19.36
C GLY A 83 4.84 -22.99 -17.83
N ARG A 84 3.85 -22.25 -17.35
CA ARG A 84 3.58 -22.07 -15.93
C ARG A 84 2.10 -21.81 -15.64
N ASP A 85 1.61 -22.35 -14.53
CA ASP A 85 0.31 -22.00 -13.97
C ASP A 85 0.42 -20.66 -13.26
N VAL A 86 -0.14 -19.62 -13.88
CA VAL A 86 0.12 -18.22 -13.47
C VAL A 86 -0.41 -17.93 -12.07
N SER A 87 -1.61 -18.41 -11.74
CA SER A 87 -2.23 -18.20 -10.43
C SER A 87 -1.45 -18.84 -9.29
N LEU A 88 -0.73 -19.95 -9.54
CA LEU A 88 0.05 -20.66 -8.52
C LEU A 88 1.48 -20.11 -8.35
N ASN A 89 2.01 -19.48 -9.40
CA ASN A 89 3.43 -19.13 -9.49
C ASN A 89 3.68 -17.62 -9.66
N SER A 90 2.68 -16.76 -9.40
CA SER A 90 2.82 -15.32 -9.56
C SER A 90 2.20 -14.51 -8.41
N GLN A 91 2.35 -13.20 -8.47
CA GLN A 91 1.82 -12.24 -7.50
C GLN A 91 0.35 -11.91 -7.83
N VAL A 92 -0.55 -12.85 -7.60
CA VAL A 92 -1.99 -12.78 -7.97
C VAL A 92 -2.64 -11.49 -7.48
N GLY A 93 -2.31 -11.04 -6.25
CA GLY A 93 -2.87 -9.81 -5.69
C GLY A 93 -2.55 -8.57 -6.52
N LEU A 94 -1.35 -8.48 -7.12
CA LEU A 94 -1.00 -7.36 -8.02
C LEU A 94 -1.93 -7.33 -9.22
N HIS A 95 -2.10 -8.47 -9.92
CA HIS A 95 -2.90 -8.54 -11.14
C HIS A 95 -4.38 -8.25 -10.86
N VAL A 96 -4.93 -8.88 -9.82
CA VAL A 96 -6.35 -8.74 -9.43
C VAL A 96 -6.68 -7.31 -9.00
N ILE A 97 -5.86 -6.72 -8.13
CA ILE A 97 -6.11 -5.37 -7.63
C ILE A 97 -5.96 -4.35 -8.77
N THR A 98 -4.93 -4.49 -9.61
CA THR A 98 -4.74 -3.58 -10.75
C THR A 98 -5.87 -3.71 -11.76
N ALA A 99 -6.28 -4.91 -12.14
CA ALA A 99 -7.42 -5.12 -13.05
C ALA A 99 -8.72 -4.52 -12.48
N THR A 100 -8.97 -4.72 -11.18
CA THR A 100 -10.14 -4.15 -10.51
C THR A 100 -10.10 -2.63 -10.52
N LEU A 101 -8.95 -2.02 -10.19
CA LEU A 101 -8.79 -0.56 -10.20
C LEU A 101 -8.87 0.01 -11.61
N TYR A 102 -8.34 -0.70 -12.61
CA TYR A 102 -8.48 -0.31 -14.01
C TYR A 102 -9.94 -0.30 -14.46
N ASN A 103 -10.71 -1.33 -14.14
CA ASN A 103 -12.12 -1.40 -14.48
C ASN A 103 -12.97 -0.28 -13.82
N ILE A 104 -12.54 0.22 -12.64
CA ILE A 104 -13.26 1.30 -11.93
C ILE A 104 -12.78 2.68 -12.39
N PHE A 105 -11.48 2.87 -12.55
CA PHE A 105 -10.86 4.20 -12.71
C PHE A 105 -10.16 4.39 -14.06
N GLY A 106 -9.96 3.35 -14.87
CA GLY A 106 -9.22 3.41 -16.13
C GLY A 106 -9.87 4.34 -17.16
N GLY A 107 -11.20 4.44 -17.15
CA GLY A 107 -11.92 5.32 -18.07
C GLY A 107 -11.58 5.03 -19.53
N ASN A 108 -11.07 6.03 -20.26
CA ASN A 108 -10.64 5.91 -21.65
C ASN A 108 -9.12 5.63 -21.80
N SER A 109 -8.38 5.44 -20.72
CA SER A 109 -6.96 5.13 -20.80
C SER A 109 -6.73 3.68 -21.24
N SER A 110 -5.61 3.42 -21.92
CA SER A 110 -5.21 2.04 -22.20
C SER A 110 -4.79 1.34 -20.90
N LEU A 111 -4.97 0.02 -20.81
CA LEU A 111 -4.44 -0.76 -19.70
C LEU A 111 -2.91 -0.61 -19.58
N TYR A 112 -2.23 -0.48 -20.73
CA TYR A 112 -0.80 -0.23 -20.77
C TYR A 112 -0.41 1.04 -20.03
N ASP A 113 -1.03 2.18 -20.36
CA ASP A 113 -0.75 3.46 -19.71
C ASP A 113 -1.07 3.40 -18.20
N PHE A 114 -2.18 2.76 -17.86
CA PHE A 114 -2.57 2.56 -16.46
C PHE A 114 -1.50 1.80 -15.68
N THR A 115 -0.97 0.70 -16.24
CA THR A 115 0.06 -0.12 -15.58
C THR A 115 1.42 0.57 -15.54
N VAL A 116 1.79 1.36 -16.55
CA VAL A 116 3.02 2.18 -16.54
C VAL A 116 2.98 3.22 -15.42
N LEU A 117 1.83 3.86 -15.18
CA LEU A 117 1.65 4.88 -14.13
C LEU A 117 1.41 4.29 -12.74
N PHE A 118 0.91 3.07 -12.65
CA PHE A 118 0.46 2.45 -11.40
C PHE A 118 1.51 2.49 -10.27
N PRO A 119 2.78 2.05 -10.46
CA PRO A 119 3.78 2.07 -9.40
C PRO A 119 4.11 3.48 -8.91
N LEU A 120 4.14 4.46 -9.82
CA LEU A 120 4.37 5.87 -9.49
C LEU A 120 3.27 6.39 -8.57
N VAL A 121 2.00 6.16 -8.92
CA VAL A 121 0.84 6.64 -8.15
C VAL A 121 0.81 5.97 -6.78
N ILE A 122 0.85 4.63 -6.72
CA ILE A 122 0.81 3.88 -5.47
C ILE A 122 2.02 4.20 -4.58
N GLY A 123 3.23 4.24 -5.16
CA GLY A 123 4.44 4.58 -4.43
C GLY A 123 4.42 6.00 -3.84
N SER A 124 3.84 6.97 -4.55
CA SER A 124 3.71 8.34 -4.06
C SER A 124 2.67 8.46 -2.94
N LEU A 125 1.51 7.81 -3.10
CA LEU A 125 0.46 7.77 -2.08
C LEU A 125 0.90 7.05 -0.80
N THR A 126 1.87 6.13 -0.90
CA THR A 126 2.45 5.45 0.27
C THR A 126 3.06 6.45 1.27
N SER A 127 3.53 7.61 0.81
CA SER A 127 4.04 8.68 1.70
C SER A 127 2.99 9.15 2.72
N ILE A 128 1.71 9.21 2.32
CA ILE A 128 0.58 9.55 3.21
C ILE A 128 0.34 8.42 4.21
N VAL A 129 0.42 7.18 3.75
CA VAL A 129 0.20 6.01 4.61
C VAL A 129 1.30 5.91 5.67
N VAL A 130 2.57 6.15 5.27
CA VAL A 130 3.71 6.22 6.19
C VAL A 130 3.51 7.32 7.23
N PHE A 131 3.04 8.51 6.83
CA PHE A 131 2.66 9.56 7.78
C PHE A 131 1.65 9.04 8.80
N ALA A 132 0.55 8.43 8.34
CA ALA A 132 -0.51 7.95 9.22
C ALA A 132 0.02 6.88 10.20
N PHE A 133 0.80 5.93 9.71
CA PHE A 133 1.42 4.87 10.49
C PHE A 133 2.37 5.41 11.57
N VAL A 134 3.36 6.23 11.18
CA VAL A 134 4.34 6.79 12.13
C VAL A 134 3.71 7.78 13.10
N ARG A 135 2.69 8.54 12.66
CA ARG A 135 1.93 9.42 13.54
C ARG A 135 1.29 8.69 14.73
N VAL A 136 0.81 7.47 14.52
CA VAL A 136 0.24 6.66 15.61
C VAL A 136 1.31 6.34 16.66
N ILE A 137 2.56 6.14 16.25
CA ILE A 137 3.67 5.78 17.14
C ILE A 137 4.25 7.03 17.83
N GLY A 138 4.71 7.98 17.03
CA GLY A 138 5.57 9.11 17.45
C GLY A 138 4.92 10.50 17.35
N GLY A 139 3.63 10.58 16.98
CA GLY A 139 2.92 11.85 16.84
C GLY A 139 3.12 12.53 15.47
N THR A 140 2.48 13.69 15.32
CA THR A 140 2.35 14.35 14.00
C THR A 140 3.70 14.76 13.41
N THR A 141 4.61 15.32 14.20
CA THR A 141 5.93 15.75 13.72
C THR A 141 6.75 14.57 13.21
N ALA A 142 6.80 13.46 13.98
CA ALA A 142 7.49 12.25 13.55
C ALA A 142 6.89 11.67 12.25
N GLY A 143 5.57 11.67 12.14
CA GLY A 143 4.88 11.23 10.93
C GLY A 143 5.23 12.07 9.70
N LEU A 144 5.27 13.41 9.82
CA LEU A 144 5.63 14.32 8.72
C LEU A 144 7.08 14.11 8.28
N ILE A 145 8.01 13.97 9.21
CA ILE A 145 9.42 13.69 8.89
C ILE A 145 9.53 12.34 8.17
N ALA A 146 8.88 11.30 8.68
CA ALA A 146 8.90 9.97 8.07
C ALA A 146 8.33 9.99 6.65
N SER A 147 7.24 10.72 6.40
CA SER A 147 6.64 10.88 5.08
C SER A 147 7.60 11.54 4.08
N LEU A 148 8.28 12.62 4.49
CA LEU A 148 9.27 13.31 3.66
C LEU A 148 10.49 12.41 3.39
N MET A 149 10.99 11.71 4.40
CA MET A 149 12.11 10.78 4.23
C MET A 149 11.74 9.61 3.30
N PHE A 150 10.54 9.06 3.43
CA PHE A 150 10.04 8.02 2.52
C PHE A 150 9.94 8.54 1.07
N ALA A 151 9.46 9.77 0.89
CA ALA A 151 9.30 10.40 -0.42
C ALA A 151 10.60 10.50 -1.23
N VAL A 152 11.74 10.70 -0.53
CA VAL A 152 13.08 10.86 -1.15
C VAL A 152 13.98 9.63 -0.97
N SER A 153 13.49 8.55 -0.38
CA SER A 153 14.26 7.33 -0.12
C SER A 153 14.61 6.63 -1.43
N LEU A 154 15.87 6.65 -1.81
CA LEU A 154 16.35 6.06 -3.06
C LEU A 154 15.96 4.58 -3.24
N PRO A 155 16.13 3.68 -2.27
CA PRO A 155 15.72 2.28 -2.41
C PRO A 155 14.23 2.12 -2.72
N VAL A 156 13.38 2.97 -2.14
CA VAL A 156 11.93 2.95 -2.34
C VAL A 156 11.54 3.54 -3.70
N ILE A 157 12.24 4.61 -4.14
CA ILE A 157 12.04 5.22 -5.45
C ILE A 157 12.38 4.22 -6.55
N LEU A 158 13.54 3.56 -6.46
CA LEU A 158 14.00 2.57 -7.45
C LEU A 158 13.06 1.35 -7.55
N ARG A 159 12.24 1.08 -6.55
CA ARG A 159 11.26 0.00 -6.55
C ARG A 159 9.81 0.49 -6.79
N GLY A 160 9.64 1.68 -7.37
CA GLY A 160 8.31 2.24 -7.59
C GLY A 160 8.28 3.42 -8.56
N PHE A 161 9.27 3.52 -9.47
CA PHE A 161 9.26 4.54 -10.52
C PHE A 161 8.32 4.16 -11.67
N ILE A 162 8.05 5.10 -12.54
CA ILE A 162 7.22 4.92 -13.73
C ILE A 162 7.71 3.72 -14.57
N GLY A 163 6.81 2.86 -14.99
CA GLY A 163 7.14 1.65 -15.74
C GLY A 163 7.65 0.47 -14.91
N TRP A 164 7.89 0.64 -13.60
CA TRP A 164 8.27 -0.45 -12.69
C TRP A 164 7.03 -1.18 -12.17
N TYR A 165 6.24 -1.77 -13.05
CA TYR A 165 5.01 -2.46 -12.70
C TYR A 165 5.29 -3.81 -12.03
N LYS A 166 5.71 -3.74 -10.76
CA LYS A 166 6.01 -4.87 -9.87
C LYS A 166 5.20 -4.79 -8.58
N SER A 167 5.29 -5.82 -7.80
CA SER A 167 4.48 -6.05 -6.59
C SER A 167 4.90 -5.19 -5.38
N GLU A 168 6.15 -4.73 -5.30
CA GLU A 168 6.70 -4.05 -4.14
C GLU A 168 5.93 -2.77 -3.76
N PRO A 169 5.61 -1.83 -4.68
CA PRO A 169 4.87 -0.62 -4.34
C PRO A 169 3.51 -0.92 -3.73
N LEU A 170 2.76 -1.84 -4.35
CA LEU A 170 1.42 -2.22 -3.89
C LEU A 170 1.47 -2.94 -2.55
N GLY A 171 2.39 -3.89 -2.40
CA GLY A 171 2.58 -4.63 -1.15
C GLY A 171 2.93 -3.70 0.01
N LEU A 172 3.88 -2.77 -0.17
CA LEU A 172 4.24 -1.77 0.84
C LEU A 172 3.04 -0.88 1.21
N PHE A 173 2.30 -0.39 0.22
CA PHE A 173 1.11 0.45 0.44
C PHE A 173 0.08 -0.26 1.32
N LEU A 174 -0.30 -1.48 0.93
CA LEU A 174 -1.29 -2.27 1.65
C LEU A 174 -0.79 -2.72 3.04
N GLY A 175 0.47 -3.15 3.13
CA GLY A 175 1.10 -3.56 4.37
C GLY A 175 1.16 -2.42 5.41
N PHE A 176 1.56 -1.21 5.00
CA PHE A 176 1.55 -0.06 5.91
C PHE A 176 0.14 0.37 6.32
N ILE A 177 -0.86 0.27 5.43
CA ILE A 177 -2.27 0.50 5.83
C ILE A 177 -2.69 -0.51 6.90
N GLY A 178 -2.37 -1.79 6.71
CA GLY A 178 -2.69 -2.84 7.66
C GLY A 178 -2.06 -2.60 9.03
N LEU A 179 -0.76 -2.29 9.08
CA LEU A 179 -0.04 -1.95 10.31
C LEU A 179 -0.58 -0.68 10.97
N TYR A 180 -0.92 0.35 10.19
CA TYR A 180 -1.56 1.57 10.71
C TYR A 180 -2.89 1.25 11.39
N LEU A 181 -3.74 0.47 10.75
CA LEU A 181 -5.03 0.08 11.30
C LEU A 181 -4.87 -0.75 12.57
N PHE A 182 -3.93 -1.70 12.59
CA PHE A 182 -3.61 -2.51 13.76
C PHE A 182 -3.18 -1.63 14.94
N LEU A 183 -2.16 -0.78 14.78
CA LEU A 183 -1.69 0.09 15.86
C LEU A 183 -2.76 1.11 16.29
N SER A 184 -3.52 1.64 15.34
CA SER A 184 -4.64 2.54 15.62
C SER A 184 -5.75 1.84 16.42
N ALA A 185 -6.01 0.56 16.16
CA ALA A 185 -6.95 -0.25 16.92
C ALA A 185 -6.53 -0.41 18.38
N ILE A 186 -5.24 -0.70 18.59
CA ILE A 186 -4.66 -0.83 19.94
C ILE A 186 -4.81 0.45 20.76
N LYS A 187 -4.64 1.62 20.12
CA LYS A 187 -4.78 2.93 20.77
C LYS A 187 -6.25 3.37 20.97
N THR A 188 -7.17 2.81 20.19
CA THR A 188 -8.59 3.16 20.28
C THR A 188 -9.24 2.38 21.42
N ASN A 189 -9.64 3.04 22.49
CA ASN A 189 -10.28 2.37 23.64
C ASN A 189 -11.82 2.18 23.46
N LYS A 190 -12.29 1.97 22.20
CA LYS A 190 -13.69 1.78 21.83
C LYS A 190 -13.84 0.41 21.16
N GLY A 191 -14.37 -0.60 21.88
CA GLY A 191 -14.39 -2.00 21.47
C GLY A 191 -14.87 -2.24 20.02
N LYS A 192 -16.01 -1.68 19.60
CA LYS A 192 -16.52 -1.85 18.22
C LYS A 192 -15.60 -1.24 17.16
N THR A 193 -15.08 -0.03 17.41
CA THR A 193 -14.18 0.65 16.47
C THR A 193 -12.82 -0.06 16.36
N SER A 194 -12.28 -0.54 17.49
CA SER A 194 -11.06 -1.33 17.50
C SER A 194 -11.24 -2.64 16.73
N PHE A 195 -12.34 -3.34 16.93
CA PHE A 195 -12.65 -4.58 16.22
C PHE A 195 -12.71 -4.38 14.70
N ILE A 196 -13.43 -3.35 14.24
CA ILE A 196 -13.50 -3.02 12.80
C ILE A 196 -12.12 -2.73 12.23
N LYS A 197 -11.29 -1.92 12.93
CA LYS A 197 -9.92 -1.62 12.49
C LYS A 197 -9.05 -2.87 12.42
N LEU A 198 -9.21 -3.82 13.35
CA LEU A 198 -8.47 -5.07 13.33
C LEU A 198 -8.85 -5.93 12.12
N ILE A 199 -10.14 -6.09 11.82
CA ILE A 199 -10.60 -6.83 10.64
C ILE A 199 -10.03 -6.23 9.35
N PHE A 200 -10.21 -4.92 9.15
CA PHE A 200 -9.67 -4.28 7.96
C PHE A 200 -8.13 -4.30 7.92
N GLY A 201 -7.47 -4.13 9.08
CA GLY A 201 -6.02 -4.24 9.17
C GLY A 201 -5.52 -5.61 8.73
N GLY A 202 -6.15 -6.70 9.20
CA GLY A 202 -5.84 -8.06 8.76
C GLY A 202 -6.10 -8.28 7.28
N ALA A 203 -7.23 -7.77 6.76
CA ALA A 203 -7.55 -7.85 5.33
C ALA A 203 -6.51 -7.12 4.46
N PHE A 204 -6.07 -5.91 4.84
CA PHE A 204 -5.02 -5.19 4.13
C PHE A 204 -3.66 -5.88 4.17
N ILE A 205 -3.29 -6.50 5.31
CA ILE A 205 -2.06 -7.30 5.40
C ILE A 205 -2.16 -8.53 4.50
N ALA A 206 -3.29 -9.23 4.48
CA ALA A 206 -3.51 -10.39 3.63
C ALA A 206 -3.45 -10.04 2.14
N LEU A 207 -4.10 -8.93 1.72
CA LEU A 207 -4.00 -8.40 0.35
C LEU A 207 -2.57 -7.99 0.00
N GLY A 208 -1.86 -7.37 0.94
CA GLY A 208 -0.45 -7.03 0.79
C GLY A 208 0.41 -8.27 0.58
N PHE A 209 0.18 -9.33 1.35
CA PHE A 209 0.89 -10.61 1.20
C PHE A 209 0.57 -11.31 -0.12
N ALA A 210 -0.70 -11.31 -0.54
CA ALA A 210 -1.11 -11.81 -1.85
C ALA A 210 -0.49 -11.03 -3.02
N SER A 211 -0.16 -9.74 -2.79
CA SER A 211 0.48 -8.88 -3.78
C SER A 211 2.01 -9.01 -3.77
N TRP A 212 2.65 -9.15 -2.60
CA TRP A 212 4.10 -9.16 -2.46
C TRP A 212 4.57 -10.02 -1.30
N GLY A 213 5.33 -11.05 -1.59
CA GLY A 213 5.89 -11.96 -0.57
C GLY A 213 6.76 -11.26 0.49
N GLY A 214 7.30 -10.06 0.19
CA GLY A 214 8.07 -9.26 1.16
C GLY A 214 7.28 -8.77 2.37
N ILE A 215 5.95 -8.86 2.36
CA ILE A 215 5.10 -8.54 3.52
C ILE A 215 5.40 -9.44 4.72
N GLN A 216 5.98 -10.62 4.52
CA GLN A 216 6.48 -11.47 5.62
C GLN A 216 7.40 -10.72 6.58
N PHE A 217 8.17 -9.73 6.11
CA PHE A 217 9.00 -8.86 6.96
C PHE A 217 8.18 -7.96 7.90
N PHE A 218 6.91 -7.70 7.59
CA PHE A 218 5.98 -7.03 8.50
C PHE A 218 5.28 -8.02 9.44
N LEU A 219 4.98 -9.22 8.94
CA LEU A 219 4.30 -10.25 9.73
C LEU A 219 5.19 -10.78 10.87
N LEU A 220 6.48 -10.97 10.64
CA LEU A 220 7.39 -11.50 11.65
C LEU A 220 7.48 -10.59 12.89
N PRO A 221 7.78 -9.27 12.80
CA PRO A 221 7.73 -8.37 13.95
C PRO A 221 6.35 -8.29 14.60
N LEU A 222 5.27 -8.34 13.80
CA LEU A 222 3.90 -8.33 14.30
C LEU A 222 3.61 -9.59 15.13
N ALA A 223 3.99 -10.76 14.64
CA ALA A 223 3.85 -12.03 15.37
C ALA A 223 4.63 -12.00 16.70
N ILE A 224 5.89 -11.55 16.69
CA ILE A 224 6.70 -11.40 17.89
C ILE A 224 6.02 -10.44 18.87
N PHE A 225 5.50 -9.30 18.37
CA PHE A 225 4.79 -8.34 19.20
C PHE A 225 3.55 -8.96 19.85
N ILE A 226 2.73 -9.71 19.10
CA ILE A 226 1.52 -10.36 19.62
C ILE A 226 1.86 -11.42 20.67
N ILE A 227 2.91 -12.22 20.44
CA ILE A 227 3.40 -13.22 21.41
C ILE A 227 3.90 -12.54 22.70
N ALA A 228 4.58 -11.41 22.58
CA ALA A 228 5.09 -10.66 23.73
C ALA A 228 3.98 -9.89 24.50
N LEU A 229 2.88 -9.54 23.84
CA LEU A 229 1.83 -8.69 24.37
C LEU A 229 1.21 -9.16 25.71
N PRO A 230 0.94 -10.47 25.94
CA PRO A 230 0.42 -10.98 27.22
C PRO A 230 1.34 -10.72 28.41
N PHE A 231 2.66 -10.60 28.18
CA PHE A 231 3.62 -10.33 29.26
C PHE A 231 3.56 -8.86 29.73
N PHE A 232 3.02 -7.96 28.88
CA PHE A 232 2.93 -6.52 29.16
C PHE A 232 1.48 -6.05 29.44
N ARG A 233 0.47 -6.80 28.99
CA ARG A 233 -0.95 -6.49 29.17
C ARG A 233 -1.73 -7.74 29.54
N GLN A 234 -2.50 -7.65 30.63
CA GLN A 234 -3.35 -8.75 31.15
C GLN A 234 -4.83 -8.59 30.75
N ASP A 235 -5.18 -7.73 29.80
CA ASP A 235 -6.55 -7.58 29.32
C ASP A 235 -6.90 -8.68 28.31
N ASN A 236 -7.65 -9.69 28.77
CA ASN A 236 -8.03 -10.85 27.98
C ASN A 236 -8.86 -10.50 26.73
N LYS A 237 -9.70 -9.46 26.76
CA LYS A 237 -10.50 -9.03 25.60
C LYS A 237 -9.61 -8.45 24.52
N PHE A 238 -8.63 -7.65 24.91
CA PHE A 238 -7.67 -7.06 23.99
C PHE A 238 -6.77 -8.14 23.37
N LEU A 239 -6.30 -9.11 24.15
CA LEU A 239 -5.47 -10.22 23.67
C LEU A 239 -6.23 -11.07 22.64
N PHE A 240 -7.50 -11.41 22.93
CA PHE A 240 -8.33 -12.18 22.01
C PHE A 240 -8.55 -11.44 20.67
N LEU A 241 -8.84 -10.14 20.74
CA LEU A 241 -9.03 -9.34 19.52
C LEU A 241 -7.74 -9.18 18.70
N SER A 242 -6.57 -9.13 19.34
CA SER A 242 -5.29 -9.04 18.62
C SER A 242 -4.91 -10.35 17.92
N LEU A 243 -5.37 -11.51 18.40
CA LEU A 243 -5.18 -12.80 17.74
C LEU A 243 -5.94 -12.97 16.42
N ILE A 244 -7.00 -12.18 16.18
CA ILE A 244 -7.74 -12.18 14.90
C ILE A 244 -6.83 -11.71 13.73
N HIS A 245 -5.68 -11.11 14.03
CA HIS A 245 -4.71 -10.60 13.03
C HIS A 245 -3.72 -11.67 12.52
N ILE A 246 -3.64 -12.82 13.14
CA ILE A 246 -2.79 -13.95 12.74
C ILE A 246 -3.59 -14.94 11.91
#